data_37c543494f4f205892dfc87ef76a1377
#
_entry.id   37c543494f4f205892dfc87ef76a1377
#
_cell.length_a   1.000
_cell.length_b   1.000
_cell.length_c   1.000
_cell.angle_alpha   90.00
_cell.angle_beta   90.00
_cell.angle_gamma   90.00
#
_symmetry.space_group_name_H-M   'P 1'
#
loop_
_entity.id
_entity.type
_entity.pdbx_description
1 polymer ?
#
loop_
_entity_poly.entity_id
_entity_poly.type
_entity_poly.pdbx_seq_one_letter_code
_entity_poly.pdbx_strand_id
1 'polypeptide(L)'
;LKQKIAVIGAGVIGLSVARNLALQGASVTLLEAATVGSGTSATSYAWVNSNGKSPDAYHALNVAGMNAHRLLQQQSQSQIRWLDECGTLEWAAEPSEAARLQKRVESLIAKGYGAIPVERKALAQSLPELILPAESVPIWSFPDESLLCPALFVAFLRADAIQNGVTLLEHQRVSGIDEQASGVRLQLSNGSCWEGDIAVSAVGRWSAPLLATLGVELAMVDADQPGHIGCSFLGHTSPAQIQLRANLITPDINIRPDGGGRLLLQVLDIDHQADPKHVPAVDGPVGREMMARLAQVMRNSASVQLEQIVVGQRSRPADGLPAVGYVTDRKRVYVVATHSGMTLAPALGNLVAEDILTGSRPALLAEFSPDRLIGRKASEFQEIETNHFPAAQ
;
A
#
# COMPACT_ATOMS: atom_id res chain seq x y z
N LEU A 1 -22.26 24.47 12.97
CA LEU A 1 -22.24 24.04 11.55
C LEU A 1 -21.29 22.87 11.41
N LYS A 2 -21.66 21.85 10.60
CA LYS A 2 -20.75 20.74 10.27
C LYS A 2 -19.57 21.28 9.46
N GLN A 3 -18.36 20.86 9.76
CA GLN A 3 -17.16 21.21 8.99
C GLN A 3 -17.28 20.62 7.58
N LYS A 4 -17.06 21.44 6.56
CA LYS A 4 -17.18 21.05 5.15
C LYS A 4 -15.79 20.70 4.60
N ILE A 5 -15.56 19.43 4.33
CA ILE A 5 -14.24 18.88 3.97
C ILE A 5 -14.28 18.22 2.60
N ALA A 6 -13.33 18.58 1.72
CA ALA A 6 -13.06 17.81 0.52
C ALA A 6 -11.96 16.80 0.78
N VAL A 7 -12.14 15.56 0.32
CA VAL A 7 -11.06 14.59 0.16
C VAL A 7 -10.80 14.42 -1.33
N ILE A 8 -9.55 14.56 -1.75
CA ILE A 8 -9.14 14.49 -3.15
C ILE A 8 -8.43 13.16 -3.38
N GLY A 9 -8.97 12.34 -4.28
CA GLY A 9 -8.50 10.99 -4.58
C GLY A 9 -9.28 9.91 -3.84
N ALA A 10 -9.93 9.00 -4.58
CA ALA A 10 -10.72 7.89 -4.07
C ALA A 10 -9.97 6.54 -4.15
N GLY A 11 -8.68 6.53 -3.84
CA GLY A 11 -7.93 5.33 -3.50
C GLY A 11 -8.24 4.86 -2.08
N VAL A 12 -7.61 3.78 -1.62
CA VAL A 12 -7.87 3.20 -0.28
C VAL A 12 -7.67 4.22 0.86
N ILE A 13 -6.69 5.11 0.73
CA ILE A 13 -6.44 6.16 1.73
C ILE A 13 -7.58 7.19 1.74
N GLY A 14 -7.91 7.76 0.57
CA GLY A 14 -8.95 8.78 0.49
C GLY A 14 -10.33 8.28 0.88
N LEU A 15 -10.68 7.05 0.49
CA LEU A 15 -11.91 6.40 0.92
C LEU A 15 -11.95 6.21 2.45
N SER A 16 -10.86 5.72 3.05
CA SER A 16 -10.78 5.54 4.51
C SER A 16 -10.88 6.86 5.26
N VAL A 17 -10.20 7.90 4.80
CA VAL A 17 -10.24 9.24 5.40
C VAL A 17 -11.64 9.83 5.26
N ALA A 18 -12.23 9.83 4.06
CA ALA A 18 -13.56 10.36 3.82
C ALA A 18 -14.63 9.68 4.69
N ARG A 19 -14.57 8.34 4.75
CA ARG A 19 -15.44 7.53 5.62
C ARG A 19 -15.35 7.95 7.09
N ASN A 20 -14.14 8.04 7.63
CA ASN A 20 -13.96 8.33 9.06
C ASN A 20 -14.30 9.79 9.41
N LEU A 21 -14.03 10.75 8.53
CA LEU A 21 -14.49 12.13 8.68
C LEU A 21 -16.03 12.20 8.73
N ALA A 22 -16.70 11.48 7.85
CA ALA A 22 -18.17 11.46 7.81
C ALA A 22 -18.76 10.78 9.05
N LEU A 23 -18.21 9.64 9.48
CA LEU A 23 -18.60 8.96 10.72
C LEU A 23 -18.48 9.86 11.95
N GLN A 24 -17.49 10.76 11.98
CA GLN A 24 -17.28 11.72 13.07
C GLN A 24 -18.04 13.05 12.85
N GLY A 25 -18.94 13.09 11.87
CA GLY A 25 -19.92 14.16 11.71
C GLY A 25 -19.57 15.28 10.74
N ALA A 26 -18.44 15.23 10.02
CA ALA A 26 -18.12 16.19 8.96
C ALA A 26 -19.07 16.06 7.76
N SER A 27 -19.20 17.13 6.97
CA SER A 27 -19.81 17.12 5.66
C SER A 27 -18.73 16.87 4.60
N VAL A 28 -18.66 15.66 4.06
CA VAL A 28 -17.55 15.22 3.23
C VAL A 28 -17.94 15.10 1.76
N THR A 29 -17.13 15.73 0.88
CA THR A 29 -17.14 15.49 -0.57
C THR A 29 -15.84 14.77 -0.95
N LEU A 30 -15.96 13.62 -1.58
CA LEU A 30 -14.83 12.84 -2.11
C LEU A 30 -14.76 13.03 -3.63
N LEU A 31 -13.67 13.63 -4.11
CA LEU A 31 -13.42 13.97 -5.50
C LEU A 31 -12.43 13.00 -6.12
N GLU A 32 -12.81 12.33 -7.20
CA GLU A 32 -11.95 11.38 -7.92
C GLU A 32 -11.79 11.80 -9.38
N ALA A 33 -10.56 11.81 -9.86
CA ALA A 33 -10.23 12.23 -11.21
C ALA A 33 -10.70 11.26 -12.30
N ALA A 34 -10.74 9.98 -11.98
CA ALA A 34 -11.15 8.90 -12.88
C ALA A 34 -12.26 8.07 -12.21
N THR A 35 -12.00 6.81 -11.91
CA THR A 35 -12.90 5.92 -11.18
C THR A 35 -12.29 5.51 -9.84
N VAL A 36 -13.13 5.19 -8.89
CA VAL A 36 -12.72 4.76 -7.54
C VAL A 36 -11.71 3.62 -7.61
N GLY A 37 -10.61 3.77 -6.91
CA GLY A 37 -9.57 2.74 -6.77
C GLY A 37 -8.67 2.52 -7.98
N SER A 38 -8.85 3.25 -9.09
CA SER A 38 -8.15 3.03 -10.37
C SER A 38 -6.65 3.41 -10.38
N GLY A 39 -6.16 4.05 -9.32
CA GLY A 39 -4.73 4.41 -9.19
C GLY A 39 -3.88 3.25 -8.65
N THR A 40 -2.87 3.58 -7.85
CA THR A 40 -1.97 2.60 -7.20
C THR A 40 -2.72 1.51 -6.42
N SER A 41 -3.94 1.79 -5.96
CA SER A 41 -4.78 0.82 -5.26
C SER A 41 -5.17 -0.39 -6.10
N ALA A 42 -5.25 -0.24 -7.44
CA ALA A 42 -5.55 -1.33 -8.36
C ALA A 42 -4.32 -2.21 -8.68
N THR A 43 -3.10 -1.71 -8.43
CA THR A 43 -1.85 -2.36 -8.83
C THR A 43 -0.92 -2.52 -7.63
N SER A 44 -1.39 -3.21 -6.59
CA SER A 44 -0.65 -3.43 -5.35
C SER A 44 -0.46 -4.92 -5.09
N TYR A 45 0.72 -5.30 -4.62
CA TYR A 45 0.93 -6.64 -4.07
C TYR A 45 0.07 -6.89 -2.82
N ALA A 46 -0.33 -5.82 -2.13
CA ALA A 46 -1.30 -5.80 -1.04
C ALA A 46 -0.99 -6.76 0.13
N TRP A 47 0.27 -6.80 0.54
CA TRP A 47 0.73 -7.49 1.73
C TRP A 47 0.57 -6.59 2.95
N VAL A 48 -0.26 -7.02 3.90
CA VAL A 48 -0.57 -6.31 5.15
C VAL A 48 0.40 -6.79 6.23
N ASN A 49 1.40 -5.98 6.53
CA ASN A 49 2.52 -6.36 7.39
C ASN A 49 3.20 -5.16 8.04
N SER A 50 4.05 -5.47 9.05
CA SER A 50 5.03 -4.54 9.60
C SER A 50 6.45 -5.13 9.59
N ASN A 51 6.67 -6.16 8.80
CA ASN A 51 7.92 -6.88 8.66
C ASN A 51 9.00 -5.97 8.03
N GLY A 52 10.09 -5.75 8.75
CA GLY A 52 11.19 -4.90 8.30
C GLY A 52 10.92 -3.40 8.29
N LYS A 53 9.77 -2.92 8.78
CA LYS A 53 9.48 -1.48 8.83
C LYS A 53 10.35 -0.78 9.90
N SER A 54 10.99 0.31 9.49
CA SER A 54 11.89 1.13 10.31
C SER A 54 11.67 2.61 9.97
N PRO A 55 11.79 3.54 10.93
CA PRO A 55 12.08 3.38 12.36
C PRO A 55 10.94 2.74 13.18
N ASP A 56 11.11 2.61 14.50
CA ASP A 56 10.14 1.99 15.39
C ASP A 56 8.75 2.62 15.33
N ALA A 57 8.67 3.93 15.16
CA ALA A 57 7.39 4.62 14.95
C ALA A 57 6.66 4.14 13.68
N TYR A 58 7.40 3.88 12.60
CA TYR A 58 6.82 3.35 11.37
C TYR A 58 6.39 1.89 11.52
N HIS A 59 7.17 1.09 12.26
CA HIS A 59 6.75 -0.25 12.66
C HIS A 59 5.44 -0.20 13.46
N ALA A 60 5.38 0.64 14.51
CA ALA A 60 4.20 0.78 15.35
C ALA A 60 2.95 1.22 14.56
N LEU A 61 3.11 2.17 13.63
CA LEU A 61 2.02 2.62 12.78
C LEU A 61 1.51 1.49 11.86
N ASN A 62 2.41 0.67 11.29
CA ASN A 62 1.99 -0.48 10.47
C ASN A 62 1.31 -1.57 11.31
N VAL A 63 1.78 -1.87 12.52
CA VAL A 63 1.09 -2.78 13.45
C VAL A 63 -0.32 -2.26 13.77
N ALA A 64 -0.47 -0.95 14.01
CA ALA A 64 -1.78 -0.35 14.20
C ALA A 64 -2.67 -0.52 12.95
N GLY A 65 -2.10 -0.39 11.76
CA GLY A 65 -2.78 -0.66 10.48
C GLY A 65 -3.28 -2.10 10.36
N MET A 66 -2.42 -3.09 10.67
CA MET A 66 -2.78 -4.51 10.68
C MET A 66 -3.96 -4.78 11.63
N ASN A 67 -3.90 -4.25 12.84
CA ASN A 67 -4.97 -4.40 13.83
C ASN A 67 -6.26 -3.69 13.40
N ALA A 68 -6.15 -2.51 12.80
CA ALA A 68 -7.30 -1.77 12.30
C ALA A 68 -8.03 -2.52 11.17
N HIS A 69 -7.32 -3.24 10.30
CA HIS A 69 -7.94 -4.11 9.30
C HIS A 69 -8.77 -5.23 9.92
N ARG A 70 -8.19 -5.95 10.89
CA ARG A 70 -8.89 -7.04 11.60
C ARG A 70 -10.15 -6.52 12.27
N LEU A 71 -10.00 -5.44 13.03
CA LEU A 71 -11.12 -4.83 13.75
C LEU A 71 -12.21 -4.36 12.78
N LEU A 72 -11.84 -3.68 11.69
CA LEU A 72 -12.79 -3.20 10.70
C LEU A 72 -13.54 -4.35 10.02
N GLN A 73 -12.86 -5.44 9.67
CA GLN A 73 -13.49 -6.61 9.07
C GLN A 73 -14.41 -7.33 10.05
N GLN A 74 -14.03 -7.44 11.32
CA GLN A 74 -14.86 -8.06 12.38
C GLN A 74 -16.10 -7.23 12.68
N GLN A 75 -15.99 -5.91 12.71
CA GLN A 75 -17.11 -5.00 12.98
C GLN A 75 -18.02 -4.78 11.78
N SER A 76 -17.55 -5.09 10.58
CA SER A 76 -18.31 -4.92 9.36
C SER A 76 -19.50 -5.90 9.33
N GLN A 77 -20.68 -5.38 9.00
CA GLN A 77 -21.87 -6.19 8.70
C GLN A 77 -21.85 -6.75 7.26
N SER A 78 -20.83 -6.39 6.48
CA SER A 78 -20.66 -6.84 5.10
C SER A 78 -20.29 -8.33 5.05
N GLN A 79 -20.84 -9.05 4.07
CA GLN A 79 -20.39 -10.41 3.71
C GLN A 79 -19.06 -10.40 2.96
N ILE A 80 -18.55 -9.22 2.55
CA ILE A 80 -17.31 -9.08 1.82
C ILE A 80 -16.14 -9.33 2.80
N ARG A 81 -15.32 -10.33 2.49
CA ARG A 81 -14.05 -10.60 3.17
C ARG A 81 -12.90 -10.08 2.29
N TRP A 82 -12.28 -8.99 2.70
CA TRP A 82 -11.16 -8.40 1.97
C TRP A 82 -9.80 -8.75 2.54
N LEU A 83 -9.74 -9.13 3.82
CA LEU A 83 -8.52 -9.51 4.54
C LEU A 83 -8.45 -11.04 4.65
N ASP A 84 -7.35 -11.62 4.20
CA ASP A 84 -7.00 -13.02 4.36
C ASP A 84 -5.83 -13.12 5.35
N GLU A 85 -6.11 -13.62 6.55
CA GLU A 85 -5.14 -13.79 7.64
C GLU A 85 -4.34 -15.09 7.47
N CYS A 86 -3.73 -15.25 6.31
CA CYS A 86 -3.03 -16.47 5.89
C CYS A 86 -1.59 -16.58 6.40
N GLY A 87 -1.03 -15.50 6.94
CA GLY A 87 0.37 -15.44 7.33
C GLY A 87 1.34 -15.35 6.14
N THR A 88 2.63 -15.21 6.47
CA THR A 88 3.72 -15.18 5.49
C THR A 88 4.75 -16.25 5.84
N LEU A 89 5.27 -16.94 4.83
CA LEU A 89 6.44 -17.79 4.91
C LEU A 89 7.60 -17.10 4.20
N GLU A 90 8.76 -17.05 4.85
CA GLU A 90 9.93 -16.37 4.30
C GLU A 90 11.19 -17.18 4.57
N TRP A 91 12.10 -17.23 3.60
CA TRP A 91 13.46 -17.74 3.73
C TRP A 91 14.42 -17.00 2.80
N ALA A 92 15.71 -17.11 3.13
CA ALA A 92 16.81 -16.60 2.33
C ALA A 92 17.82 -17.71 2.13
N ALA A 93 18.31 -17.92 0.91
CA ALA A 93 19.24 -19.00 0.58
C ALA A 93 20.71 -18.59 0.75
N GLU A 94 21.05 -17.36 0.37
CA GLU A 94 22.40 -16.84 0.47
C GLU A 94 22.79 -16.57 1.93
N PRO A 95 24.01 -16.94 2.40
CA PRO A 95 24.40 -16.79 3.80
C PRO A 95 24.28 -15.38 4.35
N SER A 96 24.61 -14.36 3.54
CA SER A 96 24.50 -12.94 3.94
C SER A 96 23.05 -12.52 4.13
N GLU A 97 22.16 -12.96 3.24
CA GLU A 97 20.73 -12.66 3.32
C GLU A 97 20.07 -13.45 4.45
N ALA A 98 20.47 -14.70 4.68
CA ALA A 98 20.00 -15.48 5.82
C ALA A 98 20.39 -14.84 7.16
N ALA A 99 21.60 -14.28 7.27
CA ALA A 99 22.03 -13.55 8.45
C ALA A 99 21.24 -12.25 8.66
N ARG A 100 20.90 -11.52 7.57
CA ARG A 100 20.03 -10.33 7.64
C ARG A 100 18.62 -10.70 8.08
N LEU A 101 18.05 -11.77 7.50
CA LEU A 101 16.74 -12.27 7.88
C LEU A 101 16.70 -12.67 9.35
N GLN A 102 17.70 -13.42 9.83
CA GLN A 102 17.83 -13.81 11.23
C GLN A 102 17.85 -12.60 12.16
N LYS A 103 18.69 -11.61 11.88
CA LYS A 103 18.76 -10.37 12.67
C LYS A 103 17.43 -9.60 12.67
N ARG A 104 16.73 -9.55 11.54
CA ARG A 104 15.43 -8.92 11.45
C ARG A 104 14.39 -9.67 12.28
N VAL A 105 14.35 -11.00 12.21
CA VAL A 105 13.48 -11.85 13.02
C VAL A 105 13.72 -11.61 14.52
N GLU A 106 14.96 -11.59 14.97
CA GLU A 106 15.31 -11.31 16.37
C GLU A 106 14.80 -9.94 16.83
N SER A 107 14.97 -8.91 15.98
CA SER A 107 14.44 -7.57 16.24
C SER A 107 12.91 -7.53 16.30
N LEU A 108 12.24 -8.26 15.42
CA LEU A 108 10.76 -8.35 15.38
C LEU A 108 10.23 -9.06 16.65
N ILE A 109 10.83 -10.18 17.04
CA ILE A 109 10.47 -10.91 18.27
C ILE A 109 10.65 -10.01 19.50
N ALA A 110 11.76 -9.25 19.56
CA ALA A 110 11.99 -8.31 20.65
C ALA A 110 10.94 -7.20 20.76
N LYS A 111 10.26 -6.88 19.65
CA LYS A 111 9.13 -5.94 19.59
C LYS A 111 7.77 -6.60 19.81
N GLY A 112 7.72 -7.90 20.07
CA GLY A 112 6.48 -8.67 20.22
C GLY A 112 5.77 -8.99 18.91
N TYR A 113 6.46 -8.84 17.77
CA TYR A 113 5.92 -9.23 16.45
C TYR A 113 6.05 -10.75 16.26
N GLY A 114 4.99 -11.40 15.80
CA GLY A 114 4.94 -12.84 15.63
C GLY A 114 5.93 -13.31 14.54
N ALA A 115 6.95 -14.06 14.94
CA ALA A 115 7.86 -14.74 14.02
C ALA A 115 8.29 -16.08 14.64
N ILE A 116 8.01 -17.18 13.97
CA ILE A 116 8.27 -18.54 14.48
C ILE A 116 9.00 -19.39 13.42
N PRO A 117 9.93 -20.25 13.83
CA PRO A 117 10.56 -21.19 12.90
C PRO A 117 9.53 -22.23 12.44
N VAL A 118 9.63 -22.61 11.16
CA VAL A 118 8.69 -23.56 10.55
C VAL A 118 9.22 -24.98 10.66
N GLU A 119 8.37 -25.89 11.13
CA GLU A 119 8.66 -27.32 11.06
C GLU A 119 8.44 -27.82 9.63
N ARG A 120 9.51 -28.26 8.96
CA ARG A 120 9.54 -28.55 7.52
C ARG A 120 8.63 -29.71 7.11
N LYS A 121 8.52 -30.74 7.96
CA LYS A 121 7.67 -31.90 7.69
C LYS A 121 6.20 -31.51 7.70
N ALA A 122 5.79 -30.69 8.66
CA ALA A 122 4.43 -30.17 8.74
C ALA A 122 4.11 -29.26 7.53
N LEU A 123 5.07 -28.40 7.13
CA LEU A 123 4.92 -27.58 5.93
C LEU A 123 4.78 -28.43 4.66
N ALA A 124 5.62 -29.46 4.46
CA ALA A 124 5.54 -30.35 3.33
C ALA A 124 4.19 -31.10 3.24
N GLN A 125 3.56 -31.36 4.39
CA GLN A 125 2.24 -32.00 4.45
C GLN A 125 1.10 -30.99 4.15
N SER A 126 1.22 -29.78 4.64
CA SER A 126 0.18 -28.74 4.47
C SER A 126 0.23 -28.04 3.11
N LEU A 127 1.39 -27.99 2.48
CA LEU A 127 1.64 -27.38 1.16
C LEU A 127 2.54 -28.29 0.32
N PRO A 128 2.02 -29.42 -0.17
CA PRO A 128 2.81 -30.43 -0.91
C PRO A 128 3.35 -29.93 -2.25
N GLU A 129 2.74 -28.89 -2.80
CA GLU A 129 3.19 -28.27 -4.05
C GLU A 129 4.45 -27.42 -3.85
N LEU A 130 4.77 -27.00 -2.64
CA LEU A 130 5.96 -26.20 -2.37
C LEU A 130 7.24 -27.03 -2.53
N ILE A 131 8.17 -26.52 -3.29
CA ILE A 131 9.54 -27.04 -3.36
C ILE A 131 10.32 -26.38 -2.23
N LEU A 132 10.56 -27.14 -1.16
CA LEU A 132 11.28 -26.62 0.00
C LEU A 132 12.74 -26.30 -0.35
N PRO A 133 13.31 -25.22 0.21
CA PRO A 133 14.74 -24.95 0.08
C PRO A 133 15.58 -26.06 0.74
N ALA A 134 16.91 -26.02 0.56
CA ALA A 134 17.84 -26.97 1.20
C ALA A 134 17.61 -27.07 2.71
N GLU A 135 17.87 -28.24 3.31
CA GLU A 135 17.58 -28.49 4.73
C GLU A 135 18.30 -27.53 5.69
N SER A 136 19.45 -27.02 5.27
CA SER A 136 20.24 -26.03 6.03
C SER A 136 19.62 -24.63 6.05
N VAL A 137 18.61 -24.35 5.21
CA VAL A 137 17.97 -23.04 5.11
C VAL A 137 16.79 -22.96 6.07
N PRO A 138 16.81 -22.07 7.08
CA PRO A 138 15.68 -21.88 7.97
C PRO A 138 14.52 -21.22 7.22
N ILE A 139 13.30 -21.68 7.53
CA ILE A 139 12.05 -21.08 7.05
C ILE A 139 11.38 -20.43 8.25
N TRP A 140 10.97 -19.18 8.09
CA TRP A 140 10.26 -18.42 9.11
C TRP A 140 8.80 -18.23 8.73
N SER A 141 7.91 -18.32 9.70
CA SER A 141 6.51 -17.97 9.58
C SER A 141 6.21 -16.70 10.36
N PHE A 142 5.48 -15.79 9.72
CA PHE A 142 4.94 -14.56 10.32
C PHE A 142 3.41 -14.70 10.35
N PRO A 143 2.84 -15.32 11.39
CA PRO A 143 1.44 -15.74 11.42
C PRO A 143 0.45 -14.57 11.48
N ASP A 144 0.89 -13.41 11.99
CA ASP A 144 0.05 -12.23 12.14
C ASP A 144 -0.07 -11.39 10.86
N GLU A 145 0.67 -11.73 9.82
CA GLU A 145 0.60 -11.04 8.53
C GLU A 145 -0.59 -11.52 7.71
N SER A 146 -1.04 -10.68 6.82
CA SER A 146 -2.24 -10.95 6.04
C SER A 146 -2.05 -10.49 4.59
N LEU A 147 -2.92 -10.97 3.73
CA LEU A 147 -3.10 -10.47 2.38
C LEU A 147 -4.41 -9.71 2.29
N LEU A 148 -4.44 -8.73 1.43
CA LEU A 148 -5.64 -7.96 1.16
C LEU A 148 -6.07 -8.14 -0.28
N CYS A 149 -7.36 -8.31 -0.53
CA CYS A 149 -7.94 -8.19 -1.86
C CYS A 149 -8.29 -6.72 -2.12
N PRO A 150 -7.47 -5.98 -2.91
CA PRO A 150 -7.67 -4.54 -3.09
C PRO A 150 -9.06 -4.18 -3.62
N ALA A 151 -9.55 -4.91 -4.61
CA ALA A 151 -10.85 -4.66 -5.23
C ALA A 151 -11.99 -4.79 -4.21
N LEU A 152 -11.96 -5.82 -3.36
CA LEU A 152 -12.99 -6.03 -2.34
C LEU A 152 -12.92 -4.97 -1.24
N PHE A 153 -11.71 -4.58 -0.84
CA PHE A 153 -11.53 -3.54 0.17
C PHE A 153 -12.01 -2.17 -0.32
N VAL A 154 -11.65 -1.80 -1.56
CA VAL A 154 -12.13 -0.58 -2.20
C VAL A 154 -13.66 -0.59 -2.33
N ALA A 155 -14.25 -1.70 -2.75
CA ALA A 155 -15.71 -1.84 -2.87
C ALA A 155 -16.41 -1.66 -1.50
N PHE A 156 -15.86 -2.28 -0.45
CA PHE A 156 -16.35 -2.12 0.91
C PHE A 156 -16.26 -0.65 1.37
N LEU A 157 -15.08 -0.04 1.27
CA LEU A 157 -14.87 1.34 1.71
C LEU A 157 -15.77 2.32 0.96
N ARG A 158 -15.93 2.13 -0.37
CA ARG A 158 -16.84 2.95 -1.19
C ARG A 158 -18.29 2.86 -0.70
N ALA A 159 -18.77 1.65 -0.52
CA ALA A 159 -20.16 1.43 -0.09
C ALA A 159 -20.39 2.03 1.31
N ASP A 160 -19.49 1.77 2.24
CA ASP A 160 -19.61 2.22 3.63
C ASP A 160 -19.45 3.75 3.74
N ALA A 161 -18.55 4.37 2.95
CA ALA A 161 -18.42 5.84 2.91
C ALA A 161 -19.71 6.50 2.41
N ILE A 162 -20.31 6.00 1.33
CA ILE A 162 -21.58 6.51 0.79
C ILE A 162 -22.71 6.33 1.80
N GLN A 163 -22.80 5.16 2.44
CA GLN A 163 -23.80 4.87 3.46
C GLN A 163 -23.70 5.85 4.66
N ASN A 164 -22.49 6.29 4.99
CA ASN A 164 -22.24 7.26 6.06
C ASN A 164 -22.32 8.73 5.59
N GLY A 165 -22.84 8.99 4.39
CA GLY A 165 -23.17 10.33 3.89
C GLY A 165 -22.04 11.05 3.16
N VAL A 166 -20.97 10.35 2.73
CA VAL A 166 -19.97 10.93 1.82
C VAL A 166 -20.58 11.16 0.45
N THR A 167 -20.46 12.38 -0.08
CA THR A 167 -20.79 12.70 -1.47
C THR A 167 -19.60 12.34 -2.35
N LEU A 168 -19.70 11.25 -3.09
CA LEU A 168 -18.65 10.79 -4.00
C LEU A 168 -18.92 11.31 -5.42
N LEU A 169 -17.91 11.96 -5.99
CA LEU A 169 -17.93 12.53 -7.35
C LEU A 169 -16.75 11.96 -8.15
N GLU A 170 -17.04 11.02 -9.04
CA GLU A 170 -16.07 10.48 -10.00
C GLU A 170 -15.95 11.38 -11.23
N HIS A 171 -14.88 11.25 -11.98
CA HIS A 171 -14.55 12.05 -13.16
C HIS A 171 -14.48 13.57 -12.86
N GLN A 172 -14.13 13.91 -11.62
CA GLN A 172 -13.95 15.28 -11.14
C GLN A 172 -12.51 15.52 -10.72
N ARG A 173 -11.64 15.77 -11.69
CA ARG A 173 -10.22 16.06 -11.45
C ARG A 173 -10.06 17.42 -10.81
N VAL A 174 -9.42 17.49 -9.66
CA VAL A 174 -8.94 18.75 -9.08
C VAL A 174 -7.68 19.17 -9.83
N SER A 175 -7.71 20.35 -10.44
CA SER A 175 -6.63 20.94 -11.22
C SER A 175 -5.85 22.01 -10.49
N GLY A 176 -6.37 22.51 -9.35
CA GLY A 176 -5.70 23.52 -8.54
C GLY A 176 -6.33 23.66 -7.16
N ILE A 177 -5.49 24.09 -6.21
CA ILE A 177 -5.88 24.40 -4.83
C ILE A 177 -5.56 25.86 -4.54
N ASP A 178 -6.55 26.60 -4.03
CA ASP A 178 -6.41 27.98 -3.59
C ASP A 178 -6.80 28.07 -2.10
N GLU A 179 -5.83 28.33 -1.25
CA GLU A 179 -6.03 28.45 0.19
C GLU A 179 -6.35 29.90 0.57
N GLN A 180 -7.55 30.12 1.06
CA GLN A 180 -8.08 31.42 1.44
C GLN A 180 -8.06 31.61 2.97
N ALA A 181 -8.24 32.86 3.43
CA ALA A 181 -8.33 33.16 4.85
C ALA A 181 -9.49 32.43 5.55
N SER A 182 -10.63 32.27 4.86
CA SER A 182 -11.86 31.67 5.40
C SER A 182 -12.06 30.20 5.05
N GLY A 183 -11.19 29.60 4.22
CA GLY A 183 -11.36 28.21 3.77
C GLY A 183 -10.45 27.86 2.61
N VAL A 184 -10.87 26.90 1.81
CA VAL A 184 -10.15 26.41 0.63
C VAL A 184 -11.10 26.34 -0.56
N ARG A 185 -10.60 26.75 -1.72
CA ARG A 185 -11.26 26.57 -3.02
C ARG A 185 -10.47 25.58 -3.86
N LEU A 186 -11.17 24.59 -4.42
CA LEU A 186 -10.63 23.63 -5.37
C LEU A 186 -11.14 23.95 -6.77
N GLN A 187 -10.24 24.07 -7.72
CA GLN A 187 -10.58 24.21 -9.14
C GLN A 187 -10.73 22.83 -9.76
N LEU A 188 -11.80 22.58 -10.48
CA LEU A 188 -12.05 21.33 -11.18
C LEU A 188 -11.76 21.48 -12.67
N SER A 189 -11.32 20.41 -13.32
CA SER A 189 -10.94 20.43 -14.73
C SER A 189 -12.10 20.75 -15.70
N ASN A 190 -13.35 20.63 -15.23
CA ASN A 190 -14.55 21.02 -15.98
C ASN A 190 -14.89 22.53 -15.87
N GLY A 191 -14.04 23.32 -15.20
CA GLY A 191 -14.24 24.76 -14.99
C GLY A 191 -15.08 25.13 -13.77
N SER A 192 -15.70 24.15 -13.08
CA SER A 192 -16.40 24.40 -11.82
C SER A 192 -15.42 24.48 -10.64
N CYS A 193 -15.92 24.86 -9.47
CA CYS A 193 -15.13 24.85 -8.24
C CYS A 193 -15.93 24.26 -7.08
N TRP A 194 -15.18 23.73 -6.10
CA TRP A 194 -15.68 23.32 -4.80
C TRP A 194 -15.09 24.26 -3.73
N GLU A 195 -15.89 24.63 -2.74
CA GLU A 195 -15.44 25.47 -1.61
C GLU A 195 -15.86 24.87 -0.29
N GLY A 196 -14.98 24.98 0.71
CA GLY A 196 -15.22 24.49 2.07
C GLY A 196 -14.12 24.89 3.05
N ASP A 197 -14.06 24.20 4.18
CA ASP A 197 -13.17 24.57 5.28
C ASP A 197 -11.78 23.98 5.12
N ILE A 198 -11.67 22.70 4.72
CA ILE A 198 -10.43 21.95 4.60
C ILE A 198 -10.46 21.09 3.33
N ALA A 199 -9.29 20.92 2.70
CA ALA A 199 -9.03 19.94 1.65
C ALA A 199 -7.98 18.93 2.12
N VAL A 200 -8.26 17.63 1.93
CA VAL A 200 -7.32 16.54 2.19
C VAL A 200 -6.85 15.97 0.86
N SER A 201 -5.56 16.13 0.56
CA SER A 201 -4.91 15.49 -0.58
C SER A 201 -4.56 14.05 -0.25
N ALA A 202 -5.25 13.09 -0.85
CA ALA A 202 -5.02 11.64 -0.76
C ALA A 202 -4.81 11.04 -2.17
N VAL A 203 -4.18 11.80 -3.05
CA VAL A 203 -3.99 11.47 -4.48
C VAL A 203 -2.79 10.56 -4.75
N GLY A 204 -2.18 10.01 -3.70
CA GLY A 204 -1.09 9.05 -3.82
C GLY A 204 0.14 9.65 -4.54
N ARG A 205 0.61 9.00 -5.60
CA ARG A 205 1.80 9.43 -6.35
C ARG A 205 1.68 10.80 -7.01
N TRP A 206 0.47 11.33 -7.14
CA TRP A 206 0.23 12.67 -7.70
C TRP A 206 0.20 13.79 -6.64
N SER A 207 0.60 13.48 -5.38
CA SER A 207 0.57 14.49 -4.30
C SER A 207 1.49 15.68 -4.58
N ALA A 208 2.72 15.44 -5.08
CA ALA A 208 3.64 16.52 -5.39
C ALA A 208 3.11 17.48 -6.49
N PRO A 209 2.68 17.01 -7.68
CA PRO A 209 2.14 17.92 -8.68
C PRO A 209 0.85 18.62 -8.26
N LEU A 210 -0.02 18.01 -7.45
CA LEU A 210 -1.20 18.67 -6.94
C LEU A 210 -0.84 19.78 -5.95
N LEU A 211 0.05 19.52 -4.99
CA LEU A 211 0.46 20.52 -4.00
C LEU A 211 1.29 21.65 -4.61
N ALA A 212 2.00 21.39 -5.72
CA ALA A 212 2.69 22.44 -6.46
C ALA A 212 1.76 23.54 -6.98
N THR A 213 0.47 23.24 -7.22
CA THR A 213 -0.53 24.26 -7.60
C THR A 213 -0.82 25.25 -6.48
N LEU A 214 -0.55 24.87 -5.23
CA LEU A 214 -0.61 25.71 -4.04
C LEU A 214 0.72 26.42 -3.74
N GLY A 215 1.78 26.16 -4.53
CA GLY A 215 3.13 26.64 -4.27
C GLY A 215 3.89 25.82 -3.22
N VAL A 216 3.42 24.63 -2.89
CA VAL A 216 4.06 23.71 -1.94
C VAL A 216 4.82 22.64 -2.70
N GLU A 217 6.15 22.63 -2.59
CA GLU A 217 7.01 21.55 -3.09
C GLU A 217 7.06 20.43 -2.05
N LEU A 218 6.61 19.23 -2.40
CA LEU A 218 6.67 18.04 -1.58
C LEU A 218 7.61 17.01 -2.21
N ALA A 219 8.66 16.61 -1.50
CA ALA A 219 9.60 15.61 -2.00
C ALA A 219 8.95 14.22 -2.09
N MET A 220 8.64 13.78 -3.31
CA MET A 220 8.09 12.45 -3.63
C MET A 220 8.96 11.77 -4.68
N VAL A 221 9.02 10.44 -4.65
CA VAL A 221 9.58 9.66 -5.75
C VAL A 221 8.68 9.81 -6.97
N ASP A 222 9.28 10.11 -8.11
CA ASP A 222 8.57 10.16 -9.39
C ASP A 222 8.32 8.74 -9.91
N ALA A 223 7.08 8.27 -9.71
CA ALA A 223 6.68 6.93 -10.12
C ALA A 223 6.38 6.81 -11.63
N ASP A 224 6.48 7.89 -12.40
CA ASP A 224 6.40 7.87 -13.87
C ASP A 224 7.78 7.64 -14.52
N GLN A 225 8.86 7.67 -13.72
CA GLN A 225 10.19 7.29 -14.15
C GLN A 225 10.35 5.77 -14.08
N PRO A 226 10.95 5.14 -15.11
CA PRO A 226 11.26 3.71 -15.09
C PRO A 226 12.19 3.33 -13.92
N GLY A 227 12.03 2.11 -13.42
CA GLY A 227 12.94 1.52 -12.45
C GLY A 227 12.29 1.20 -11.11
N HIS A 228 13.02 0.45 -10.32
CA HIS A 228 12.56 -0.26 -9.12
C HIS A 228 12.14 0.62 -7.93
N ILE A 229 12.58 1.87 -7.85
CA ILE A 229 12.19 2.76 -6.74
C ILE A 229 10.71 3.14 -6.85
N GLY A 230 10.28 3.51 -8.06
CA GLY A 230 8.92 3.95 -8.36
C GLY A 230 7.99 2.85 -8.86
N CYS A 231 8.54 1.79 -9.47
CA CYS A 231 7.77 0.80 -10.22
C CYS A 231 8.08 -0.63 -9.80
N SER A 232 7.14 -1.54 -10.06
CA SER A 232 7.30 -2.98 -9.83
C SER A 232 6.42 -3.77 -10.79
N PHE A 233 6.93 -4.89 -11.29
CA PHE A 233 6.13 -5.83 -12.07
C PHE A 233 5.27 -6.71 -11.15
N LEU A 234 4.01 -6.87 -11.52
CA LEU A 234 3.09 -7.83 -10.90
C LEU A 234 2.50 -8.72 -11.98
N GLY A 235 2.66 -10.03 -11.84
CA GLY A 235 2.16 -11.03 -12.77
C GLY A 235 0.94 -11.76 -12.22
N HIS A 236 -0.18 -11.71 -12.93
CA HIS A 236 -1.41 -12.45 -12.58
C HIS A 236 -1.48 -13.72 -13.40
N THR A 237 -1.68 -14.86 -12.72
CA THR A 237 -1.74 -16.17 -13.40
C THR A 237 -3.18 -16.60 -13.70
N SER A 238 -3.31 -17.59 -14.58
CA SER A 238 -4.51 -18.43 -14.66
C SER A 238 -4.72 -19.20 -13.35
N PRO A 239 -5.92 -19.77 -13.11
CA PRO A 239 -6.13 -20.68 -11.99
C PRO A 239 -5.12 -21.82 -11.99
N ALA A 240 -4.49 -22.07 -10.86
CA ALA A 240 -3.46 -23.08 -10.65
C ALA A 240 -4.02 -24.26 -9.83
N GLN A 241 -3.52 -25.47 -10.09
CA GLN A 241 -3.78 -26.62 -9.22
C GLN A 241 -2.82 -26.63 -8.03
N ILE A 242 -2.81 -25.48 -7.31
CA ILE A 242 -1.92 -25.20 -6.20
C ILE A 242 -2.77 -24.62 -5.08
N GLN A 243 -2.78 -25.25 -3.90
CA GLN A 243 -3.52 -24.78 -2.74
C GLN A 243 -2.65 -23.90 -1.84
N LEU A 244 -2.15 -22.80 -2.40
CA LEU A 244 -1.38 -21.83 -1.62
C LEU A 244 -2.29 -21.09 -0.63
N ARG A 245 -1.96 -21.20 0.66
CA ARG A 245 -2.68 -20.55 1.79
C ARG A 245 -1.77 -19.66 2.64
N ALA A 246 -0.69 -19.18 2.06
CA ALA A 246 0.24 -18.26 2.70
C ALA A 246 0.83 -17.32 1.66
N ASN A 247 1.28 -16.16 2.09
CA ASN A 247 2.19 -15.36 1.30
C ASN A 247 3.57 -16.00 1.33
N LEU A 248 4.23 -16.16 0.20
CA LEU A 248 5.59 -16.69 0.09
C LEU A 248 6.55 -15.58 -0.29
N ILE A 249 7.54 -15.34 0.54
CA ILE A 249 8.66 -14.44 0.28
C ILE A 249 9.92 -15.29 0.16
N THR A 250 10.40 -15.43 -1.06
CA THR A 250 11.54 -16.30 -1.38
C THR A 250 12.68 -15.49 -2.02
N PRO A 251 13.89 -16.03 -2.10
CA PRO A 251 15.01 -15.32 -2.73
C PRO A 251 14.75 -14.87 -4.16
N ASP A 252 14.00 -15.68 -4.91
CA ASP A 252 13.87 -15.51 -6.36
C ASP A 252 12.53 -14.93 -6.79
N ILE A 253 11.47 -15.19 -6.02
CA ILE A 253 10.10 -14.78 -6.36
C ILE A 253 9.22 -14.67 -5.12
N ASN A 254 8.37 -13.67 -5.09
CA ASN A 254 7.27 -13.57 -4.14
C ASN A 254 5.99 -14.08 -4.79
N ILE A 255 5.25 -14.89 -4.05
CA ILE A 255 4.04 -15.54 -4.55
C ILE A 255 2.94 -15.41 -3.50
N ARG A 256 1.77 -14.96 -3.91
CA ARG A 256 0.59 -14.97 -3.04
C ARG A 256 -0.66 -15.49 -3.75
N PRO A 257 -1.65 -15.99 -3.00
CA PRO A 257 -3.00 -16.19 -3.53
C PRO A 257 -3.58 -14.89 -4.09
N ASP A 258 -4.26 -14.99 -5.25
CA ASP A 258 -4.90 -13.84 -5.90
C ASP A 258 -6.41 -14.06 -6.13
N GLY A 259 -7.00 -14.98 -5.39
CA GLY A 259 -8.40 -15.35 -5.49
C GLY A 259 -8.71 -16.27 -6.69
N GLY A 260 -9.78 -17.03 -6.57
CA GLY A 260 -10.23 -17.93 -7.66
C GLY A 260 -9.20 -19.00 -8.10
N GLY A 261 -8.27 -19.37 -7.22
CA GLY A 261 -7.19 -20.31 -7.55
C GLY A 261 -6.02 -19.67 -8.31
N ARG A 262 -6.02 -18.37 -8.50
CA ARG A 262 -4.94 -17.61 -9.17
C ARG A 262 -3.81 -17.29 -8.22
N LEU A 263 -2.65 -17.00 -8.78
CA LEU A 263 -1.48 -16.52 -8.06
C LEU A 263 -1.09 -15.12 -8.56
N LEU A 264 -0.61 -14.29 -7.65
CA LEU A 264 0.08 -13.04 -7.96
C LEU A 264 1.58 -13.25 -7.74
N LEU A 265 2.35 -12.94 -8.77
CA LEU A 265 3.81 -13.11 -8.80
C LEU A 265 4.49 -11.74 -8.75
N GLN A 266 5.58 -11.65 -8.00
CA GLN A 266 6.46 -10.48 -7.98
C GLN A 266 7.93 -10.94 -7.97
N VAL A 267 8.75 -10.35 -8.83
CA VAL A 267 10.16 -10.64 -8.97
C VAL A 267 10.94 -9.32 -8.87
N LEU A 268 11.51 -9.05 -7.70
CA LEU A 268 12.03 -7.73 -7.36
C LEU A 268 13.30 -7.33 -8.11
N ASP A 269 14.19 -8.27 -8.38
CA ASP A 269 15.48 -8.00 -9.03
C ASP A 269 15.36 -7.59 -10.50
N ILE A 270 14.23 -7.89 -11.15
CA ILE A 270 13.94 -7.41 -12.51
C ILE A 270 13.14 -6.09 -12.54
N ASP A 271 12.72 -5.56 -11.40
CA ASP A 271 11.97 -4.30 -11.32
C ASP A 271 12.75 -3.09 -11.84
N HIS A 272 14.09 -3.18 -11.97
CA HIS A 272 14.90 -2.17 -12.62
C HIS A 272 14.52 -1.93 -14.10
N GLN A 273 13.84 -2.89 -14.73
CA GLN A 273 13.32 -2.81 -16.10
C GLN A 273 11.87 -2.30 -16.15
N ALA A 274 11.21 -2.09 -14.99
CA ALA A 274 9.81 -1.71 -14.97
C ALA A 274 9.61 -0.28 -15.49
N ASP A 275 8.81 -0.16 -16.55
CA ASP A 275 8.43 1.10 -17.17
C ASP A 275 6.89 1.17 -17.23
N PRO A 276 6.26 2.14 -16.56
CA PRO A 276 4.80 2.25 -16.55
C PRO A 276 4.20 2.61 -17.92
N LYS A 277 5.03 3.09 -18.86
CA LYS A 277 4.62 3.40 -20.23
C LYS A 277 4.75 2.22 -21.19
N HIS A 278 5.52 1.19 -20.79
CA HIS A 278 5.82 0.02 -21.63
C HIS A 278 5.63 -1.26 -20.85
N VAL A 279 4.36 -1.67 -20.69
CA VAL A 279 4.02 -2.94 -20.03
C VAL A 279 4.45 -4.10 -20.93
N PRO A 280 5.30 -5.05 -20.46
CA PRO A 280 5.77 -6.15 -21.27
C PRO A 280 4.64 -7.15 -21.60
N ALA A 281 4.79 -7.83 -22.74
CA ALA A 281 3.90 -8.93 -23.11
C ALA A 281 4.10 -10.12 -22.15
N VAL A 282 3.03 -10.87 -21.87
CA VAL A 282 3.04 -12.01 -20.94
C VAL A 282 3.97 -13.14 -21.41
N ASP A 283 4.15 -13.32 -22.71
CA ASP A 283 5.07 -14.26 -23.34
C ASP A 283 6.46 -13.64 -23.62
N GLY A 284 6.68 -12.40 -23.21
CA GLY A 284 7.95 -11.70 -23.32
C GLY A 284 9.00 -12.18 -22.30
N PRO A 285 10.21 -11.58 -22.30
CA PRO A 285 11.28 -12.01 -21.40
C PRO A 285 10.90 -11.95 -19.90
N VAL A 286 10.24 -10.88 -19.48
CA VAL A 286 9.78 -10.69 -18.10
C VAL A 286 8.78 -11.80 -17.69
N GLY A 287 7.78 -12.06 -18.53
CA GLY A 287 6.79 -13.10 -18.23
C GLY A 287 7.39 -14.49 -18.19
N ARG A 288 8.29 -14.82 -19.14
CA ARG A 288 9.01 -16.10 -19.11
C ARG A 288 9.85 -16.28 -17.86
N GLU A 289 10.53 -15.20 -17.39
CA GLU A 289 11.31 -15.23 -16.17
C GLU A 289 10.43 -15.48 -14.93
N MET A 290 9.30 -14.77 -14.81
CA MET A 290 8.34 -15.01 -13.74
C MET A 290 7.87 -16.46 -13.68
N MET A 291 7.51 -17.03 -14.84
CA MET A 291 7.03 -18.42 -14.92
C MET A 291 8.14 -19.45 -14.67
N ALA A 292 9.37 -19.18 -15.11
CA ALA A 292 10.52 -20.04 -14.83
C ALA A 292 10.82 -20.09 -13.32
N ARG A 293 10.77 -18.95 -12.62
CA ARG A 293 10.96 -18.90 -11.16
C ARG A 293 9.80 -19.52 -10.39
N LEU A 294 8.56 -19.34 -10.86
CA LEU A 294 7.42 -20.05 -10.27
C LEU A 294 7.63 -21.57 -10.31
N ALA A 295 8.13 -22.11 -11.43
CA ALA A 295 8.39 -23.53 -11.57
C ALA A 295 9.51 -24.06 -10.66
N GLN A 296 10.42 -23.21 -10.22
CA GLN A 296 11.48 -23.57 -9.25
C GLN A 296 10.96 -23.66 -7.82
N VAL A 297 9.89 -22.95 -7.50
CA VAL A 297 9.32 -22.85 -6.14
C VAL A 297 8.07 -23.72 -5.97
N MET A 298 7.27 -23.88 -7.04
CA MET A 298 5.99 -24.59 -6.98
C MET A 298 5.92 -25.75 -7.97
N ARG A 299 5.66 -26.96 -7.45
CA ARG A 299 5.23 -28.11 -8.26
C ARG A 299 3.87 -27.82 -8.90
N ASN A 300 3.49 -28.56 -9.89
CA ASN A 300 2.19 -28.43 -10.60
C ASN A 300 1.99 -27.07 -11.31
N SER A 301 3.06 -26.31 -11.49
CA SER A 301 3.03 -25.01 -12.18
C SER A 301 3.06 -25.13 -13.72
N ALA A 302 3.33 -26.31 -14.29
CA ALA A 302 3.50 -26.50 -15.73
C ALA A 302 2.24 -26.14 -16.56
N SER A 303 1.04 -26.25 -15.98
CA SER A 303 -0.22 -25.90 -16.63
C SER A 303 -0.66 -24.44 -16.37
N VAL A 304 0.06 -23.74 -15.50
CA VAL A 304 -0.25 -22.36 -15.14
C VAL A 304 0.26 -21.43 -16.22
N GLN A 305 -0.55 -20.49 -16.63
CA GLN A 305 -0.20 -19.45 -17.61
C GLN A 305 -0.19 -18.08 -16.94
N LEU A 306 0.69 -17.21 -17.37
CA LEU A 306 0.63 -15.80 -17.02
C LEU A 306 -0.42 -15.14 -17.92
N GLU A 307 -1.46 -14.55 -17.32
CA GLU A 307 -2.56 -13.93 -18.07
C GLU A 307 -2.37 -12.43 -18.21
N GLN A 308 -1.73 -11.81 -17.22
CA GLN A 308 -1.51 -10.37 -17.23
C GLN A 308 -0.21 -10.00 -16.50
N ILE A 309 0.49 -9.00 -17.03
CA ILE A 309 1.51 -8.24 -16.29
C ILE A 309 1.00 -6.82 -16.12
N VAL A 310 1.15 -6.28 -14.94
CA VAL A 310 0.93 -4.87 -14.66
C VAL A 310 2.19 -4.25 -14.08
N VAL A 311 2.38 -2.95 -14.31
CA VAL A 311 3.43 -2.16 -13.66
C VAL A 311 2.78 -1.35 -12.55
N GLY A 312 3.01 -1.79 -11.31
CA GLY A 312 2.58 -1.05 -10.13
C GLY A 312 3.44 0.19 -9.93
N GLN A 313 2.79 1.34 -9.72
CA GLN A 313 3.47 2.62 -9.47
C GLN A 313 3.29 3.00 -8.00
N ARG A 314 4.39 3.25 -7.31
CA ARG A 314 4.41 3.47 -5.87
C ARG A 314 4.09 4.92 -5.52
N SER A 315 3.24 5.13 -4.51
CA SER A 315 3.05 6.42 -3.86
C SER A 315 4.06 6.56 -2.73
N ARG A 316 5.26 7.08 -3.03
CA ARG A 316 6.36 7.04 -2.09
C ARG A 316 6.90 8.44 -1.80
N PRO A 317 6.77 8.97 -0.56
CA PRO A 317 7.57 10.10 -0.11
C PRO A 317 9.07 9.78 -0.21
N ALA A 318 9.88 10.80 -0.47
CA ALA A 318 11.29 10.60 -0.85
C ALA A 318 12.13 9.90 0.23
N ASP A 319 11.78 10.08 1.51
CA ASP A 319 12.42 9.41 2.64
C ASP A 319 11.83 8.00 2.95
N GLY A 320 10.82 7.57 2.20
CA GLY A 320 10.14 6.29 2.39
C GLY A 320 9.10 6.24 3.51
N LEU A 321 8.97 7.29 4.31
CA LEU A 321 8.03 7.36 5.44
C LEU A 321 6.74 8.07 5.05
N PRO A 322 5.60 7.77 5.71
CA PRO A 322 4.35 8.47 5.44
C PRO A 322 4.46 9.99 5.61
N ALA A 323 3.86 10.75 4.72
CA ALA A 323 3.67 12.19 4.85
C ALA A 323 2.21 12.44 5.21
N VAL A 324 1.95 12.83 6.47
CA VAL A 324 0.60 12.98 7.01
C VAL A 324 0.56 14.27 7.83
N GLY A 325 -0.22 15.25 7.40
CA GLY A 325 -0.33 16.52 8.12
C GLY A 325 -0.71 17.69 7.24
N TYR A 326 -0.88 18.86 7.86
CA TYR A 326 -1.08 20.12 7.16
C TYR A 326 0.19 20.52 6.41
N VAL A 327 0.01 21.17 5.25
CA VAL A 327 1.12 21.59 4.39
C VAL A 327 1.35 23.10 4.39
N THR A 328 0.51 23.85 5.10
CA THR A 328 0.61 25.32 5.24
C THR A 328 0.28 25.75 6.67
N ASP A 329 0.76 26.93 7.05
CA ASP A 329 0.49 27.54 8.37
C ASP A 329 -1.00 27.84 8.61
N ARG A 330 -1.77 28.05 7.54
CA ARG A 330 -3.21 28.30 7.64
C ARG A 330 -4.02 27.06 8.00
N LYS A 331 -3.41 25.87 7.88
CA LYS A 331 -4.05 24.59 8.22
C LYS A 331 -5.38 24.34 7.50
N ARG A 332 -5.41 24.64 6.18
CA ARG A 332 -6.58 24.40 5.32
C ARG A 332 -6.36 23.25 4.35
N VAL A 333 -5.09 22.91 4.09
CA VAL A 333 -4.73 21.84 3.19
C VAL A 333 -3.91 20.79 3.95
N TYR A 334 -4.39 19.56 3.91
CA TYR A 334 -3.81 18.39 4.58
C TYR A 334 -3.36 17.37 3.54
N VAL A 335 -2.22 16.72 3.74
CA VAL A 335 -1.73 15.65 2.84
C VAL A 335 -1.70 14.30 3.56
N VAL A 336 -2.02 13.25 2.82
CA VAL A 336 -1.84 11.86 3.24
C VAL A 336 -1.22 11.09 2.07
N ALA A 337 0.09 10.90 2.12
CA ALA A 337 0.84 10.13 1.12
C ALA A 337 1.72 9.08 1.79
N THR A 338 1.65 7.84 1.32
CA THR A 338 2.42 6.73 1.89
C THR A 338 2.58 5.59 0.91
N HIS A 339 3.70 4.89 1.01
CA HIS A 339 3.93 3.65 0.28
C HIS A 339 3.12 2.46 0.85
N SER A 340 2.92 2.40 2.16
CA SER A 340 2.20 1.31 2.83
C SER A 340 0.68 1.51 2.88
N GLY A 341 0.09 2.14 1.85
CA GLY A 341 -1.32 2.53 1.84
C GLY A 341 -2.28 1.37 2.10
N MET A 342 -2.00 0.18 1.59
CA MET A 342 -2.84 -1.01 1.83
C MET A 342 -2.87 -1.40 3.31
N THR A 343 -1.74 -1.44 3.98
CA THR A 343 -1.67 -1.74 5.42
C THR A 343 -2.27 -0.61 6.25
N LEU A 344 -1.99 0.64 5.90
CA LEU A 344 -2.25 1.79 6.77
C LEU A 344 -3.64 2.39 6.61
N ALA A 345 -4.35 2.12 5.51
CA ALA A 345 -5.59 2.83 5.17
C ALA A 345 -6.62 2.91 6.31
N PRO A 346 -7.01 1.82 6.99
CA PRO A 346 -8.02 1.92 8.04
C PRO A 346 -7.53 2.70 9.28
N ALA A 347 -6.26 2.55 9.66
CA ALA A 347 -5.68 3.30 10.78
C ALA A 347 -5.53 4.78 10.44
N LEU A 348 -4.97 5.12 9.27
CA LEU A 348 -4.83 6.51 8.82
C LEU A 348 -6.19 7.19 8.66
N GLY A 349 -7.21 6.48 8.19
CA GLY A 349 -8.56 7.03 8.11
C GLY A 349 -9.04 7.58 9.46
N ASN A 350 -8.85 6.82 10.53
CA ASN A 350 -9.23 7.23 11.88
C ASN A 350 -8.31 8.33 12.44
N LEU A 351 -7.00 8.14 12.36
CA LEU A 351 -6.01 9.09 12.90
C LEU A 351 -6.08 10.47 12.23
N VAL A 352 -6.30 10.51 10.90
CA VAL A 352 -6.44 11.76 10.15
C VAL A 352 -7.75 12.47 10.50
N ALA A 353 -8.84 11.72 10.65
CA ALA A 353 -10.11 12.30 11.08
C ALA A 353 -10.00 12.90 12.49
N GLU A 354 -9.34 12.21 13.42
CA GLU A 354 -9.06 12.71 14.77
C GLU A 354 -8.22 13.98 14.72
N ASP A 355 -7.07 13.99 14.00
CA ASP A 355 -6.18 15.16 13.87
C ASP A 355 -6.92 16.40 13.33
N ILE A 356 -7.73 16.22 12.29
CA ILE A 356 -8.46 17.31 11.63
C ILE A 356 -9.60 17.83 12.49
N LEU A 357 -10.41 16.95 13.06
CA LEU A 357 -11.66 17.34 13.71
C LEU A 357 -11.46 17.81 15.16
N THR A 358 -10.44 17.29 15.85
CA THR A 358 -10.14 17.68 17.24
C THR A 358 -9.02 18.72 17.34
N GLY A 359 -8.18 18.85 16.29
CA GLY A 359 -6.97 19.66 16.33
C GLY A 359 -5.85 19.07 17.22
N SER A 360 -6.04 17.84 17.71
CA SER A 360 -5.06 17.14 18.54
C SER A 360 -4.32 16.09 17.72
N ARG A 361 -3.02 16.30 17.53
CA ARG A 361 -2.15 15.41 16.77
C ARG A 361 -2.04 14.04 17.45
N PRO A 362 -2.51 12.94 16.85
CA PRO A 362 -2.33 11.60 17.42
C PRO A 362 -0.85 11.23 17.55
N ALA A 363 -0.48 10.57 18.67
CA ALA A 363 0.91 10.19 18.94
C ALA A 363 1.52 9.32 17.83
N LEU A 364 0.74 8.42 17.25
CA LEU A 364 1.17 7.59 16.10
C LEU A 364 1.52 8.38 14.84
N LEU A 365 1.09 9.63 14.72
CA LEU A 365 1.41 10.50 13.58
C LEU A 365 2.56 11.48 13.87
N ALA A 366 3.09 11.52 15.09
CA ALA A 366 4.04 12.56 15.53
C ALA A 366 5.28 12.68 14.62
N GLU A 367 5.85 11.56 14.18
CA GLU A 367 7.06 11.52 13.35
C GLU A 367 6.78 11.66 11.84
N PHE A 368 5.51 11.72 11.41
CA PHE A 368 5.13 11.68 10.00
C PHE A 368 4.62 13.02 9.47
N SER A 369 4.99 14.16 10.11
CA SER A 369 4.70 15.48 9.57
C SER A 369 5.30 15.64 8.16
N PRO A 370 4.57 16.26 7.21
CA PRO A 370 5.11 16.56 5.87
C PRO A 370 6.23 17.60 5.88
N ASP A 371 6.43 18.36 6.97
CA ASP A 371 7.42 19.45 7.08
C ASP A 371 8.84 18.99 6.74
N ARG A 372 9.18 17.72 7.02
CA ARG A 372 10.48 17.12 6.70
C ARG A 372 10.74 16.96 5.20
N LEU A 373 9.67 17.08 4.37
CA LEU A 373 9.68 16.88 2.92
C LEU A 373 9.37 18.16 2.14
N ILE A 374 8.74 19.15 2.80
CA ILE A 374 8.33 20.41 2.17
C ILE A 374 9.56 21.27 1.86
N GLY A 375 9.57 21.85 0.65
CA GLY A 375 10.68 22.69 0.15
C GLY A 375 11.94 21.92 -0.20
N ARG A 376 11.85 20.59 -0.29
CA ARG A 376 12.97 19.70 -0.61
C ARG A 376 12.73 18.95 -1.92
N LYS A 377 13.82 18.51 -2.55
CA LYS A 377 13.79 17.66 -3.75
C LYS A 377 14.02 16.19 -3.38
N ALA A 378 13.45 15.29 -4.17
CA ALA A 378 13.65 13.85 -3.96
C ALA A 378 15.14 13.45 -4.00
N SER A 379 15.95 14.11 -4.82
CA SER A 379 17.40 13.88 -4.94
C SER A 379 18.23 14.25 -3.71
N GLU A 380 17.64 14.92 -2.73
CA GLU A 380 18.31 15.26 -1.47
C GLU A 380 18.22 14.13 -0.44
N PHE A 381 17.39 13.13 -0.71
CA PHE A 381 17.23 11.96 0.15
C PHE A 381 18.10 10.83 -0.36
N GLN A 382 18.65 10.04 0.57
CA GLN A 382 19.45 8.89 0.21
C GLN A 382 18.58 7.91 -0.59
N GLU A 383 19.06 7.48 -1.76
CA GLU A 383 18.44 6.37 -2.46
C GLU A 383 18.44 5.17 -1.54
N ILE A 384 17.26 4.65 -1.25
CA ILE A 384 17.15 3.39 -0.52
C ILE A 384 17.62 2.33 -1.51
N GLU A 385 18.77 1.70 -1.20
CA GLU A 385 19.22 0.53 -1.95
C GLU A 385 18.03 -0.40 -2.09
N THR A 386 17.75 -0.81 -3.31
CA THR A 386 16.74 -1.80 -3.60
C THR A 386 17.13 -3.08 -2.95
N ASN A 387 16.59 -3.27 -1.79
CA ASN A 387 16.72 -4.52 -1.13
C ASN A 387 15.85 -5.55 -1.86
N HIS A 388 16.39 -6.73 -1.99
CA HIS A 388 15.69 -7.90 -2.49
C HIS A 388 14.48 -8.31 -1.59
N PHE A 389 14.16 -7.50 -0.60
CA PHE A 389 13.07 -7.74 0.34
C PHE A 389 11.94 -6.75 0.14
N PRO A 390 10.70 -7.20 -0.12
CA PRO A 390 9.53 -6.33 -0.21
C PRO A 390 9.28 -5.52 1.06
N ALA A 391 9.74 -6.02 2.20
CA ALA A 391 9.57 -5.39 3.50
C ALA A 391 10.53 -4.22 3.78
N ALA A 392 11.62 -4.11 3.03
CA ALA A 392 12.62 -3.05 3.20
C ALA A 392 12.27 -1.74 2.48
N GLN A 393 11.03 -1.58 2.12
CA GLN A 393 10.53 -0.41 1.39
C GLN A 393 9.96 0.63 2.34
#